data_7020709d36d030a3055ed2a8c768e8fe
#
_entry.id   7020709d36d030a3055ed2a8c768e8fe
#
_cell.length_a   1.000
_cell.length_b   1.000
_cell.length_c   1.000
_cell.angle_alpha   90.00
_cell.angle_beta   90.00
_cell.angle_gamma   90.00
#
_symmetry.space_group_name_H-M   'P 1'
#
loop_
_entity.id
_entity.type
_entity.pdbx_description
1 polymer ?
#
loop_
_entity_poly.entity_id
_entity_poly.type
_entity_poly.pdbx_seq_one_letter_code
_entity_poly.pdbx_strand_id
1 'polypeptide(L)'
;RETYDKFFKNFGLQLKYGLYSGWGMNKEVLQDLIMFKSVKLGKYVTLKEYVDSFGEDQKYIYYGSAKTEDAVKALPQSEKLLDEGYDILCFSDDVDEFAVKMLGKYEDKEFKNILDESVGASPEDDKKNEEDKDLLEALKNALGDKVSKVKVSTALKNHPVCLSSEGEVSIEMEKVLSGMPNAEA
;
A
#
# COMPACT_ATOMS: atom_id res chain seq x y z
N ARG A 1 1.15 -26.29 6.79
CA ARG A 1 0.69 -24.92 6.90
C ARG A 1 0.68 -24.43 8.36
N GLU A 2 -0.05 -25.05 9.27
CA GLU A 2 -0.15 -24.61 10.68
C GLU A 2 1.20 -24.43 11.38
N THR A 3 2.15 -25.34 11.16
CA THR A 3 3.51 -25.26 11.73
C THR A 3 4.23 -24.02 11.20
N TYR A 4 4.10 -23.72 9.92
CA TYR A 4 4.70 -22.54 9.31
C TYR A 4 4.05 -21.25 9.79
N ASP A 5 2.73 -21.21 9.94
CA ASP A 5 2.00 -20.05 10.47
C ASP A 5 2.48 -19.70 11.90
N LYS A 6 2.69 -20.75 12.75
CA LYS A 6 3.28 -20.55 14.08
C LYS A 6 4.72 -20.05 14.05
N PHE A 7 5.53 -20.58 13.15
CA PHE A 7 6.90 -20.11 12.93
C PHE A 7 6.91 -18.66 12.46
N PHE A 8 6.14 -18.33 11.44
CA PHE A 8 6.08 -16.99 10.87
C PHE A 8 5.57 -15.95 11.87
N LYS A 9 4.59 -16.32 12.71
CA LYS A 9 4.11 -15.43 13.77
C LYS A 9 5.20 -14.99 14.75
N ASN A 10 6.21 -15.84 14.98
CA ASN A 10 7.32 -15.55 15.89
C ASN A 10 8.55 -14.97 15.19
N PHE A 11 8.80 -15.33 13.93
CA PHE A 11 10.04 -15.03 13.22
C PHE A 11 9.82 -14.32 11.87
N GLY A 12 8.59 -13.99 11.50
CA GLY A 12 8.27 -13.34 10.23
C GLY A 12 8.93 -11.98 10.08
N LEU A 13 9.00 -11.21 11.17
CA LEU A 13 9.67 -9.91 11.20
C LEU A 13 11.15 -10.04 10.80
N GLN A 14 11.85 -11.06 11.29
CA GLN A 14 13.25 -11.31 10.99
C GLN A 14 13.46 -11.68 9.51
N LEU A 15 12.53 -12.45 8.92
CA LEU A 15 12.57 -12.77 7.48
C LEU A 15 12.39 -11.51 6.62
N LYS A 16 11.42 -10.66 6.97
CA LYS A 16 11.19 -9.38 6.29
C LYS A 16 12.38 -8.44 6.44
N TYR A 17 12.95 -8.36 7.65
CA TYR A 17 14.15 -7.58 7.90
C TYR A 17 15.38 -8.13 7.13
N GLY A 18 15.48 -9.45 6.95
CA GLY A 18 16.51 -10.09 6.12
C GLY A 18 16.47 -9.67 4.65
N LEU A 19 15.27 -9.38 4.10
CA LEU A 19 15.14 -8.80 2.77
C LEU A 19 15.71 -7.38 2.72
N TYR A 20 15.33 -6.56 3.69
CA TYR A 20 15.76 -5.16 3.76
C TYR A 20 17.27 -5.04 4.01
N SER A 21 17.78 -5.67 5.07
CA SER A 21 19.20 -5.56 5.46
C SER A 21 20.15 -6.17 4.45
N GLY A 22 19.69 -7.18 3.70
CA GLY A 22 20.45 -7.83 2.63
C GLY A 22 20.43 -7.08 1.30
N TRP A 23 19.84 -5.88 1.22
CA TRP A 23 19.70 -5.12 -0.03
C TRP A 23 19.12 -5.95 -1.17
N GLY A 24 18.18 -6.85 -0.85
CA GLY A 24 17.54 -7.75 -1.80
C GLY A 24 18.40 -8.91 -2.30
N MET A 25 19.61 -9.11 -1.80
CA MET A 25 20.48 -10.25 -2.20
C MET A 25 19.83 -11.61 -1.94
N ASN A 26 18.99 -11.70 -0.90
CA ASN A 26 18.31 -12.93 -0.50
C ASN A 26 16.88 -13.02 -1.03
N LYS A 27 16.48 -12.15 -1.96
CA LYS A 27 15.09 -12.06 -2.41
C LYS A 27 14.54 -13.36 -2.98
N GLU A 28 15.32 -14.07 -3.79
CA GLU A 28 14.90 -15.31 -4.41
C GLU A 28 14.58 -16.42 -3.40
N VAL A 29 15.23 -16.40 -2.25
CA VAL A 29 14.99 -17.37 -1.18
C VAL A 29 13.87 -16.92 -0.26
N LEU A 30 13.82 -15.62 0.07
CA LEU A 30 12.91 -15.09 1.09
C LEU A 30 11.53 -14.72 0.55
N GLN A 31 11.39 -14.40 -0.73
CA GLN A 31 10.13 -13.94 -1.31
C GLN A 31 8.97 -14.93 -1.14
N ASP A 32 9.25 -16.24 -1.18
CA ASP A 32 8.23 -17.28 -1.02
C ASP A 32 7.99 -17.66 0.44
N LEU A 33 8.84 -17.15 1.35
CA LEU A 33 8.75 -17.41 2.78
C LEU A 33 8.02 -16.29 3.55
N ILE A 34 7.99 -15.07 3.04
CA ILE A 34 7.30 -13.98 3.70
C ILE A 34 5.79 -14.08 3.50
N MET A 35 5.07 -13.64 4.53
CA MET A 35 3.60 -13.60 4.50
C MET A 35 3.09 -12.24 4.98
N PHE A 36 1.93 -11.86 4.47
CA PHE A 36 1.19 -10.69 4.90
C PHE A 36 -0.25 -11.08 5.23
N LYS A 37 -0.94 -10.30 6.03
CA LYS A 37 -2.36 -10.55 6.28
C LYS A 37 -3.18 -10.06 5.08
N SER A 38 -4.05 -10.92 4.57
CA SER A 38 -5.07 -10.58 3.60
C SER A 38 -6.22 -9.85 4.29
N VAL A 39 -6.59 -8.69 3.79
CA VAL A 39 -7.75 -7.92 4.29
C VAL A 39 -9.06 -8.66 4.01
N LYS A 40 -9.16 -9.33 2.87
CA LYS A 40 -10.34 -10.08 2.45
C LYS A 40 -10.52 -11.39 3.24
N LEU A 41 -9.42 -12.10 3.50
CA LEU A 41 -9.45 -13.42 4.13
C LEU A 41 -9.24 -13.39 5.65
N GLY A 42 -8.74 -12.29 6.21
CA GLY A 42 -8.43 -12.14 7.64
C GLY A 42 -7.33 -13.08 8.14
N LYS A 43 -6.45 -13.57 7.26
CA LYS A 43 -5.39 -14.52 7.59
C LYS A 43 -4.10 -14.21 6.87
N TYR A 44 -2.99 -14.81 7.34
CA TYR A 44 -1.72 -14.73 6.62
C TYR A 44 -1.77 -15.50 5.31
N VAL A 45 -1.28 -14.87 4.24
CA VAL A 45 -1.09 -15.44 2.91
C VAL A 45 0.34 -15.19 2.44
N THR A 46 0.89 -16.11 1.67
CA THR A 46 2.15 -15.89 0.94
C THR A 46 1.89 -15.00 -0.26
N LEU A 47 2.95 -14.41 -0.83
CA LEU A 47 2.82 -13.65 -2.08
C LEU A 47 2.27 -14.53 -3.21
N LYS A 48 2.69 -15.82 -3.24
CA LYS A 48 2.17 -16.77 -4.22
C LYS A 48 0.67 -17.01 -4.07
N GLU A 49 0.19 -17.28 -2.85
CA GLU A 49 -1.25 -17.46 -2.61
C GLU A 49 -2.06 -16.23 -2.99
N TYR A 50 -1.49 -15.04 -2.77
CA TYR A 50 -2.12 -13.80 -3.16
C TYR A 50 -2.18 -13.65 -4.68
N VAL A 51 -1.07 -13.86 -5.41
CA VAL A 51 -1.02 -13.75 -6.88
C VAL A 51 -1.86 -14.84 -7.56
N ASP A 52 -1.86 -16.07 -7.03
CA ASP A 52 -2.71 -17.17 -7.53
C ASP A 52 -4.23 -16.85 -7.40
N SER A 53 -4.60 -15.91 -6.53
CA SER A 53 -5.99 -15.45 -6.35
C SER A 53 -6.40 -14.29 -7.27
N PHE A 54 -5.52 -13.82 -8.15
CA PHE A 54 -5.81 -12.71 -9.06
C PHE A 54 -6.95 -13.03 -10.02
N GLY A 55 -7.84 -12.04 -10.21
CA GLY A 55 -8.74 -12.02 -11.36
C GLY A 55 -7.98 -11.66 -12.65
N GLU A 56 -8.62 -11.86 -13.80
CA GLU A 56 -8.00 -11.65 -15.12
C GLU A 56 -7.46 -10.21 -15.31
N ASP A 57 -8.12 -9.23 -14.70
CA ASP A 57 -7.79 -7.81 -14.84
C ASP A 57 -6.81 -7.28 -13.79
N GLN A 58 -6.45 -8.06 -12.77
CA GLN A 58 -5.58 -7.61 -11.69
C GLN A 58 -4.12 -7.57 -12.14
N LYS A 59 -3.52 -6.37 -12.09
CA LYS A 59 -2.14 -6.13 -12.52
C LYS A 59 -1.16 -5.99 -11.36
N TYR A 60 -1.64 -5.56 -10.20
CA TYR A 60 -0.81 -5.16 -9.07
C TYR A 60 -1.08 -5.97 -7.82
N ILE A 61 -0.06 -6.13 -7.01
CA ILE A 61 -0.16 -6.59 -5.63
C ILE A 61 -0.51 -5.36 -4.79
N TYR A 62 -1.79 -5.21 -4.44
CA TYR A 62 -2.24 -4.08 -3.64
C TYR A 62 -1.90 -4.27 -2.17
N TYR A 63 -1.42 -3.20 -1.53
CA TYR A 63 -1.17 -3.19 -0.10
C TYR A 63 -1.57 -1.87 0.54
N GLY A 64 -1.92 -1.94 1.81
CA GLY A 64 -2.14 -0.78 2.67
C GLY A 64 -1.41 -0.95 4.00
N SER A 65 -0.85 0.14 4.52
CA SER A 65 -0.06 0.12 5.75
C SER A 65 -0.91 0.59 6.92
N ALA A 66 -1.17 -0.31 7.88
CA ALA A 66 -1.83 -0.02 9.14
C ALA A 66 -1.58 -1.16 10.14
N LYS A 67 -1.81 -0.91 11.42
CA LYS A 67 -1.54 -1.90 12.48
C LYS A 67 -2.43 -3.14 12.42
N THR A 68 -3.58 -3.06 11.74
CA THR A 68 -4.52 -4.18 11.60
C THR A 68 -5.15 -4.20 10.21
N GLU A 69 -5.60 -5.36 9.77
CA GLU A 69 -6.35 -5.54 8.53
C GLU A 69 -7.67 -4.76 8.52
N ASP A 70 -8.34 -4.65 9.68
CA ASP A 70 -9.57 -3.85 9.80
C ASP A 70 -9.29 -2.35 9.60
N ALA A 71 -8.13 -1.86 10.05
CA ALA A 71 -7.73 -0.49 9.83
C ALA A 71 -7.44 -0.23 8.34
N VAL A 72 -6.80 -1.17 7.61
CA VAL A 72 -6.63 -1.08 6.16
C VAL A 72 -7.97 -1.11 5.46
N LYS A 73 -8.87 -2.02 5.87
CA LYS A 73 -10.22 -2.14 5.31
C LYS A 73 -11.04 -0.86 5.45
N ALA A 74 -10.84 -0.11 6.54
CA ALA A 74 -11.53 1.14 6.82
C ALA A 74 -10.99 2.35 6.02
N LEU A 75 -9.88 2.19 5.29
CA LEU A 75 -9.36 3.26 4.43
C LEU A 75 -10.32 3.52 3.26
N PRO A 76 -10.59 4.78 2.91
CA PRO A 76 -11.49 5.12 1.81
C PRO A 76 -11.14 4.45 0.47
N GLN A 77 -9.84 4.32 0.18
CA GLN A 77 -9.33 3.72 -1.05
C GLN A 77 -9.55 2.20 -1.12
N SER A 78 -9.66 1.54 0.04
CA SER A 78 -9.89 0.09 0.12
C SER A 78 -11.29 -0.30 -0.37
N GLU A 79 -12.28 0.57 -0.17
CA GLU A 79 -13.69 0.26 -0.44
C GLU A 79 -13.91 -0.14 -1.90
N LYS A 80 -13.43 0.68 -2.83
CA LYS A 80 -13.58 0.43 -4.27
C LYS A 80 -12.88 -0.85 -4.71
N LEU A 81 -11.62 -1.04 -4.28
CA LEU A 81 -10.83 -2.23 -4.63
C LEU A 81 -11.49 -3.52 -4.12
N LEU A 82 -11.98 -3.52 -2.89
CA LEU A 82 -12.65 -4.69 -2.30
C LEU A 82 -13.97 -4.99 -2.99
N ASP A 83 -14.73 -3.96 -3.40
CA ASP A 83 -15.99 -4.12 -4.15
C ASP A 83 -15.75 -4.65 -5.57
N GLU A 84 -14.64 -4.27 -6.21
CA GLU A 84 -14.20 -4.82 -7.49
C GLU A 84 -13.66 -6.25 -7.35
N GLY A 85 -13.62 -6.78 -6.13
CA GLY A 85 -13.23 -8.16 -5.84
C GLY A 85 -11.74 -8.36 -5.60
N TYR A 86 -10.93 -7.30 -5.66
CA TYR A 86 -9.49 -7.36 -5.34
C TYR A 86 -9.27 -7.60 -3.85
N ASP A 87 -8.15 -8.22 -3.51
CA ASP A 87 -7.68 -8.31 -2.12
C ASP A 87 -6.59 -7.27 -1.88
N ILE A 88 -6.36 -6.96 -0.62
CA ILE A 88 -5.35 -6.00 -0.18
C ILE A 88 -4.50 -6.66 0.89
N LEU A 89 -3.17 -6.57 0.78
CA LEU A 89 -2.26 -7.01 1.82
C LEU A 89 -2.14 -5.93 2.91
N CYS A 90 -2.28 -6.32 4.16
CA CYS A 90 -2.03 -5.45 5.31
C CYS A 90 -0.56 -5.49 5.68
N PHE A 91 0.11 -4.35 5.57
CA PHE A 91 1.47 -4.14 6.03
C PHE A 91 1.41 -3.57 7.46
N SER A 92 1.65 -4.43 8.44
CA SER A 92 1.51 -4.10 9.86
C SER A 92 2.83 -3.81 10.57
N ASP A 93 3.94 -4.21 9.96
CA ASP A 93 5.28 -4.01 10.47
C ASP A 93 5.96 -2.84 9.73
N ASP A 94 6.70 -2.01 10.45
CA ASP A 94 7.36 -0.82 9.91
C ASP A 94 8.38 -1.15 8.80
N VAL A 95 8.88 -2.39 8.76
CA VAL A 95 9.81 -2.88 7.71
C VAL A 95 9.10 -3.33 6.43
N ASP A 96 7.79 -3.53 6.43
CA ASP A 96 7.07 -4.18 5.34
C ASP A 96 7.24 -3.46 3.99
N GLU A 97 7.04 -2.15 3.97
CA GLU A 97 7.19 -1.37 2.74
C GLU A 97 8.65 -1.35 2.25
N PHE A 98 9.61 -1.28 3.17
CA PHE A 98 11.03 -1.34 2.82
C PHE A 98 11.42 -2.71 2.26
N ALA A 99 10.91 -3.79 2.85
CA ALA A 99 11.15 -5.15 2.38
C ALA A 99 10.62 -5.37 0.96
N VAL A 100 9.39 -4.94 0.66
CA VAL A 100 8.81 -5.09 -0.68
C VAL A 100 9.46 -4.16 -1.70
N LYS A 101 9.99 -3.00 -1.30
CA LYS A 101 10.81 -2.16 -2.18
C LYS A 101 12.11 -2.84 -2.59
N MET A 102 12.76 -3.57 -1.67
CA MET A 102 13.95 -4.38 -2.01
C MET A 102 13.59 -5.55 -2.92
N LEU A 103 12.39 -6.10 -2.77
CA LEU A 103 11.87 -7.14 -3.64
C LEU A 103 11.60 -6.60 -5.06
N GLY A 104 11.03 -5.40 -5.14
CA GLY A 104 10.66 -4.70 -6.38
C GLY A 104 9.36 -5.25 -6.97
N LYS A 105 9.35 -6.53 -7.34
CA LYS A 105 8.18 -7.22 -7.91
C LYS A 105 8.19 -8.70 -7.52
N TYR A 106 7.03 -9.34 -7.63
CA TYR A 106 6.86 -10.76 -7.44
C TYR A 106 6.10 -11.36 -8.63
N GLU A 107 6.66 -12.41 -9.29
CA GLU A 107 6.11 -13.03 -10.52
C GLU A 107 5.65 -11.98 -11.57
N ASP A 108 6.50 -10.99 -11.86
CA ASP A 108 6.24 -9.87 -12.76
C ASP A 108 5.12 -8.90 -12.32
N LYS A 109 4.55 -9.08 -11.14
CA LYS A 109 3.58 -8.16 -10.54
C LYS A 109 4.25 -7.15 -9.63
N GLU A 110 3.95 -5.87 -9.86
CA GLU A 110 4.45 -4.78 -9.05
C GLU A 110 3.60 -4.60 -7.79
N PHE A 111 4.23 -4.14 -6.70
CA PHE A 111 3.52 -3.73 -5.49
C PHE A 111 2.95 -2.34 -5.66
N LYS A 112 1.70 -2.14 -5.25
CA LYS A 112 1.02 -0.86 -5.35
C LYS A 112 0.35 -0.48 -4.05
N ASN A 113 0.80 0.62 -3.45
CA ASN A 113 0.14 1.18 -2.27
C ASN A 113 -1.25 1.70 -2.65
N ILE A 114 -2.28 1.32 -1.89
CA ILE A 114 -3.64 1.80 -2.14
C ILE A 114 -3.81 3.31 -1.94
N LEU A 115 -2.89 3.95 -1.22
CA LEU A 115 -2.84 5.41 -1.05
C LEU A 115 -2.15 6.14 -2.21
N ASP A 116 -1.53 5.40 -3.14
CA ASP A 116 -0.92 5.99 -4.35
C ASP A 116 -2.01 6.66 -5.20
N GLU A 117 -1.75 7.90 -5.62
CA GLU A 117 -2.73 8.71 -6.36
C GLU A 117 -3.22 8.09 -7.68
N SER A 118 -2.46 7.16 -8.25
CA SER A 118 -2.85 6.47 -9.48
C SER A 118 -3.83 5.31 -9.25
N VAL A 119 -4.02 4.88 -8.00
CA VAL A 119 -4.97 3.80 -7.67
C VAL A 119 -6.40 4.32 -7.80
N GLY A 120 -7.17 3.69 -8.68
CA GLY A 120 -8.55 4.08 -8.95
C GLY A 120 -8.73 5.38 -9.74
N ALA A 121 -7.63 6.02 -10.17
CA ALA A 121 -7.68 7.19 -11.04
C ALA A 121 -8.34 6.87 -12.39
N SER A 122 -9.10 7.81 -12.91
CA SER A 122 -9.82 7.67 -14.19
C SER A 122 -9.59 8.88 -15.10
N PRO A 123 -9.75 8.73 -16.43
CA PRO A 123 -9.71 9.88 -17.35
C PRO A 123 -10.78 10.95 -17.07
N GLU A 124 -11.83 10.61 -16.33
CA GLU A 124 -12.85 11.57 -15.90
C GLU A 124 -12.32 12.51 -14.82
N ASP A 125 -11.37 12.04 -14.01
CA ASP A 125 -10.74 12.86 -12.97
C ASP A 125 -10.00 14.05 -13.58
N ASP A 126 -9.29 13.84 -14.69
CA ASP A 126 -8.54 14.89 -15.37
C ASP A 126 -9.47 16.01 -15.89
N LYS A 127 -10.62 15.64 -16.47
CA LYS A 127 -11.61 16.61 -16.94
C LYS A 127 -12.19 17.43 -15.79
N LYS A 128 -12.59 16.75 -14.70
CA LYS A 128 -13.12 17.42 -13.51
C LYS A 128 -12.11 18.32 -12.83
N ASN A 129 -10.84 17.91 -12.82
CA ASN A 129 -9.74 18.73 -12.28
C ASN A 129 -9.53 20.02 -13.10
N GLU A 130 -9.75 20.00 -14.41
CA GLU A 130 -9.71 21.20 -15.25
C GLU A 130 -10.95 22.08 -15.02
N GLU A 131 -12.14 21.48 -14.94
CA GLU A 131 -13.41 22.21 -14.73
C GLU A 131 -13.46 22.90 -13.37
N ASP A 132 -12.97 22.24 -12.31
CA ASP A 132 -13.02 22.72 -10.92
C ASP A 132 -11.71 23.40 -10.47
N LYS A 133 -10.83 23.78 -11.39
CA LYS A 133 -9.48 24.28 -11.09
C LYS A 133 -9.47 25.41 -10.05
N ASP A 134 -10.33 26.41 -10.21
CA ASP A 134 -10.38 27.57 -9.30
C ASP A 134 -10.77 27.15 -7.86
N LEU A 135 -11.70 26.19 -7.74
CA LEU A 135 -12.11 25.63 -6.46
C LEU A 135 -10.97 24.84 -5.81
N LEU A 136 -10.29 24.01 -6.60
CA LEU A 136 -9.16 23.20 -6.12
C LEU A 136 -7.98 24.08 -5.66
N GLU A 137 -7.68 25.15 -6.36
CA GLU A 137 -6.68 26.15 -5.95
C GLU A 137 -7.09 26.87 -4.67
N ALA A 138 -8.35 27.26 -4.52
CA ALA A 138 -8.84 27.88 -3.29
C ALA A 138 -8.72 26.92 -2.09
N LEU A 139 -9.07 25.63 -2.26
CA LEU A 139 -8.91 24.59 -1.23
C LEU A 139 -7.43 24.37 -0.90
N LYS A 140 -6.55 24.29 -1.91
CA LYS A 140 -5.10 24.16 -1.69
C LYS A 140 -4.55 25.35 -0.87
N ASN A 141 -4.96 26.57 -1.21
CA ASN A 141 -4.54 27.77 -0.51
C ASN A 141 -5.04 27.78 0.96
N ALA A 142 -6.25 27.31 1.21
CA ALA A 142 -6.81 27.19 2.56
C ALA A 142 -6.07 26.13 3.41
N LEU A 143 -5.61 25.04 2.79
CA LEU A 143 -4.85 23.96 3.44
C LEU A 143 -3.35 24.33 3.64
N GLY A 144 -2.84 25.28 2.84
CA GLY A 144 -1.45 25.75 2.92
C GLY A 144 -0.43 24.65 2.63
N ASP A 145 0.62 24.58 3.42
CA ASP A 145 1.73 23.62 3.23
C ASP A 145 1.41 22.21 3.75
N LYS A 146 0.20 21.97 4.24
CA LYS A 146 -0.21 20.64 4.73
C LYS A 146 -0.38 19.62 3.61
N VAL A 147 -0.64 20.08 2.39
CA VAL A 147 -0.80 19.25 1.19
C VAL A 147 -0.06 19.90 0.03
N SER A 148 0.50 19.08 -0.85
CA SER A 148 1.15 19.58 -2.08
C SER A 148 0.12 19.99 -3.13
N LYS A 149 -1.00 19.27 -3.21
CA LYS A 149 -2.00 19.38 -4.26
C LYS A 149 -3.38 18.98 -3.75
N VAL A 150 -4.44 19.53 -4.33
CA VAL A 150 -5.82 19.09 -4.17
C VAL A 150 -6.36 18.71 -5.54
N LYS A 151 -7.05 17.58 -5.62
CA LYS A 151 -7.63 17.09 -6.88
C LYS A 151 -8.96 16.39 -6.65
N VAL A 152 -9.79 16.33 -7.67
CA VAL A 152 -10.96 15.46 -7.73
C VAL A 152 -10.51 14.02 -7.96
N SER A 153 -11.17 13.06 -7.34
CA SER A 153 -10.94 11.64 -7.57
C SER A 153 -12.26 10.88 -7.58
N THR A 154 -12.44 10.02 -8.56
CA THR A 154 -13.55 9.07 -8.67
C THR A 154 -13.25 7.72 -7.98
N ALA A 155 -12.09 7.61 -7.34
CA ALA A 155 -11.69 6.40 -6.60
C ALA A 155 -12.51 6.20 -5.32
N LEU A 156 -13.13 7.25 -4.79
CA LEU A 156 -13.93 7.20 -3.56
C LEU A 156 -15.40 6.90 -3.85
N LYS A 157 -16.07 6.15 -2.96
CA LYS A 157 -17.51 5.85 -3.01
C LYS A 157 -18.29 6.62 -1.95
N ASN A 158 -18.06 6.26 -0.68
CA ASN A 158 -18.85 6.79 0.44
C ASN A 158 -18.09 7.89 1.22
N HIS A 159 -16.81 8.10 0.95
CA HIS A 159 -16.02 9.10 1.63
C HIS A 159 -15.89 10.36 0.76
N PRO A 160 -16.11 11.56 1.33
CA PRO A 160 -16.04 12.81 0.57
C PRO A 160 -14.61 13.23 0.23
N VAL A 161 -13.62 12.80 1.04
CA VAL A 161 -12.21 13.15 0.88
C VAL A 161 -11.31 12.02 1.37
N CYS A 162 -10.10 11.96 0.83
CA CYS A 162 -9.02 11.11 1.33
C CYS A 162 -7.67 11.81 1.17
N LEU A 163 -6.65 11.25 1.80
CA LEU A 163 -5.26 11.58 1.51
C LEU A 163 -4.68 10.53 0.57
N SER A 164 -3.95 10.98 -0.44
CA SER A 164 -3.15 10.12 -1.31
C SER A 164 -1.69 10.54 -1.25
N SER A 165 -0.79 9.64 -1.60
CA SER A 165 0.63 9.92 -1.73
C SER A 165 1.03 9.98 -3.21
N GLU A 166 1.97 10.85 -3.52
CA GLU A 166 2.60 10.95 -4.84
C GLU A 166 4.10 10.65 -4.68
N GLY A 167 4.64 9.82 -5.56
CA GLY A 167 6.05 9.47 -5.56
C GLY A 167 6.38 8.16 -4.83
N GLU A 168 7.68 7.95 -4.59
CA GLU A 168 8.19 6.66 -4.11
C GLU A 168 8.10 6.47 -2.58
N VAL A 169 7.94 7.53 -1.83
CA VAL A 169 7.88 7.51 -0.36
C VAL A 169 6.42 7.61 0.07
N SER A 170 5.92 6.57 0.70
CA SER A 170 4.57 6.58 1.27
C SER A 170 4.50 7.42 2.54
N ILE A 171 3.28 7.79 2.94
CA ILE A 171 3.02 8.51 4.20
C ILE A 171 3.56 7.72 5.41
N GLU A 172 3.44 6.39 5.41
CA GLU A 172 3.94 5.56 6.49
C GLU A 172 5.47 5.43 6.47
N MET A 173 6.09 5.32 5.30
CA MET A 173 7.55 5.35 5.19
C MET A 173 8.14 6.67 5.70
N GLU A 174 7.51 7.79 5.37
CA GLU A 174 7.91 9.11 5.86
C GLU A 174 7.87 9.17 7.39
N LYS A 175 6.80 8.65 8.01
CA LYS A 175 6.70 8.56 9.47
C LYS A 175 7.81 7.72 10.10
N VAL A 176 8.11 6.55 9.50
CA VAL A 176 9.18 5.68 9.98
C VAL A 176 10.53 6.37 9.86
N LEU A 177 10.82 6.95 8.69
CA LEU A 177 12.08 7.68 8.45
C LEU A 177 12.26 8.87 9.36
N SER A 178 11.21 9.66 9.59
CA SER A 178 11.23 10.83 10.49
C SER A 178 11.44 10.44 11.97
N GLY A 179 11.09 9.22 12.35
CA GLY A 179 11.31 8.68 13.70
C GLY A 179 12.70 8.10 13.93
N MET A 180 13.53 7.98 12.90
CA MET A 180 14.87 7.43 13.03
C MET A 180 15.85 8.46 13.63
N PRO A 181 16.72 8.07 14.58
CA PRO A 181 17.80 8.94 15.05
C PRO A 181 18.71 9.30 13.86
N ASN A 182 18.96 10.58 13.65
CA ASN A 182 19.72 11.17 12.52
C ASN A 182 18.96 11.29 11.19
N ALA A 183 17.64 11.25 11.17
CA ALA A 183 16.90 11.72 10.01
C ALA A 183 17.10 13.24 9.88
N GLU A 184 17.95 13.68 8.96
CA GLU A 184 17.97 15.08 8.53
C GLU A 184 16.67 15.36 7.78
N ALA A 185 15.97 16.38 8.23
CA ALA A 185 14.71 16.81 7.63
C ALA A 185 14.94 17.40 6.22
#